data_9a6e5a23a3df1a7cfd346726d796293f
#
_entry.id   9a6e5a23a3df1a7cfd346726d796293f
#
_cell.length_a   1.000
_cell.length_b   1.000
_cell.length_c   1.000
_cell.angle_alpha   90.00
_cell.angle_beta   90.00
_cell.angle_gamma   90.00
#
_symmetry.space_group_name_H-M   'P 1'
#
loop_
_entity.id
_entity.type
_entity.pdbx_description
1 polymer ?
#
loop_
_entity_poly.entity_id
_entity_poly.type
_entity_poly.pdbx_seq_one_letter_code
_entity_poly.pdbx_strand_id
1 'polypeptide(L)'
;MRADHAMKDVPMIRIHGDCHMGNILWRNEIPHFIDFDDCLMGPPIQDLWMLLNGDFAAQLQQAKIMIEAYRTFSFFDESSLRLIEPLRALRMIKHAAWIANRWIDPAFPRAFPTFNTHNYWSNHILELKEQLSKMDEPNLYYS
;
A
#
# COMPACT_ATOMS: atom_id res chain seq x y z
N MET A 1 -0.57 12.39 -12.62
CA MET A 1 0.60 12.73 -13.48
C MET A 1 1.91 12.07 -13.06
N ARG A 2 2.42 12.21 -11.81
CA ARG A 2 3.67 11.52 -11.39
C ARG A 2 3.51 10.00 -11.26
N ALA A 3 2.42 9.54 -10.66
CA ALA A 3 2.15 8.10 -10.49
C ALA A 3 1.95 7.36 -11.82
N ASP A 4 1.25 7.95 -12.77
CA ASP A 4 1.05 7.35 -14.11
C ASP A 4 2.35 7.22 -14.89
N HIS A 5 3.27 8.19 -14.71
CA HIS A 5 4.59 8.14 -15.36
C HIS A 5 5.50 7.10 -14.69
N ALA A 6 5.39 6.91 -13.39
CA ALA A 6 6.14 5.90 -12.65
C ALA A 6 5.66 4.46 -12.95
N MET A 7 4.39 4.26 -13.32
CA MET A 7 3.83 2.96 -13.68
C MET A 7 4.11 2.54 -15.13
N LYS A 8 4.66 3.44 -15.99
CA LYS A 8 5.05 3.07 -17.34
C LYS A 8 6.13 1.98 -17.29
N ASP A 9 5.93 0.97 -18.12
CA ASP A 9 6.86 -0.13 -18.30
C ASP A 9 6.97 -1.14 -17.14
N VAL A 10 6.11 -1.04 -16.10
CA VAL A 10 6.05 -2.06 -15.04
C VAL A 10 5.08 -3.17 -15.44
N PRO A 11 5.52 -4.45 -15.36
CA PRO A 11 4.63 -5.58 -15.65
C PRO A 11 3.38 -5.57 -14.77
N MET A 12 2.21 -5.76 -15.39
CA MET A 12 0.93 -5.83 -14.71
C MET A 12 0.43 -7.28 -14.71
N ILE A 13 0.09 -7.78 -13.53
CA ILE A 13 -0.50 -9.11 -13.34
C ILE A 13 -1.81 -8.99 -12.56
N ARG A 14 -2.53 -10.10 -12.41
CA ARG A 14 -3.65 -10.17 -11.47
C ARG A 14 -3.08 -10.15 -10.05
N ILE A 15 -3.47 -9.16 -9.27
CA ILE A 15 -3.06 -8.98 -7.87
C ILE A 15 -4.27 -9.02 -6.94
N HIS A 16 -4.02 -9.24 -5.64
CA HIS A 16 -5.03 -9.15 -4.58
C HIS A 16 -5.59 -7.71 -4.47
N GLY A 17 -4.71 -6.72 -4.57
CA GLY A 17 -5.07 -5.30 -4.58
C GLY A 17 -5.12 -4.65 -3.20
N ASP A 18 -5.50 -5.39 -2.16
CA ASP A 18 -5.53 -4.94 -0.76
C ASP A 18 -4.85 -5.94 0.19
N CYS A 19 -3.67 -6.43 -0.19
CA CYS A 19 -2.90 -7.43 0.55
C CYS A 19 -2.19 -6.82 1.77
N HIS A 20 -2.91 -6.59 2.85
CA HIS A 20 -2.35 -6.15 4.13
C HIS A 20 -2.49 -7.23 5.21
N MET A 21 -1.80 -7.06 6.35
CA MET A 21 -1.77 -8.07 7.43
C MET A 21 -3.15 -8.47 7.96
N GLY A 22 -4.15 -7.55 7.91
CA GLY A 22 -5.52 -7.84 8.32
C GLY A 22 -6.26 -8.81 7.40
N ASN A 23 -5.78 -8.96 6.14
CA ASN A 23 -6.34 -9.89 5.16
C ASN A 23 -5.53 -11.20 5.05
N ILE A 24 -4.66 -11.48 6.04
CA ILE A 24 -3.91 -12.72 6.15
C ILE A 24 -4.24 -13.40 7.47
N LEU A 25 -4.94 -14.52 7.40
CA LEU A 25 -5.26 -15.35 8.55
C LEU A 25 -4.23 -16.47 8.69
N TRP A 26 -3.77 -16.73 9.90
CA TRP A 26 -2.82 -17.80 10.18
C TRP A 26 -3.52 -18.99 10.82
N ARG A 27 -3.33 -20.17 10.25
CA ARG A 27 -3.80 -21.42 10.82
C ARG A 27 -2.71 -22.48 10.66
N ASN A 28 -2.26 -23.08 11.77
CA ASN A 28 -1.19 -24.06 11.80
C ASN A 28 0.07 -23.61 11.05
N GLU A 29 0.49 -22.36 11.28
CA GLU A 29 1.65 -21.72 10.63
C GLU A 29 1.51 -21.52 9.10
N ILE A 30 0.31 -21.73 8.56
CA ILE A 30 0.01 -21.54 7.15
C ILE A 30 -0.78 -20.22 6.98
N PRO A 31 -0.33 -19.29 6.12
CA PRO A 31 -1.08 -18.09 5.79
C PRO A 31 -2.25 -18.41 4.84
N HIS A 32 -3.40 -17.82 5.14
CA HIS A 32 -4.58 -17.87 4.29
C HIS A 32 -4.97 -16.44 3.93
N PHE A 33 -4.96 -16.13 2.65
CA PHE A 33 -5.38 -14.83 2.13
C PHE A 33 -6.89 -14.81 1.99
N ILE A 34 -7.51 -13.70 2.40
CA ILE A 34 -8.95 -13.47 2.35
C ILE A 34 -9.24 -12.10 1.74
N ASP A 35 -10.52 -11.82 1.45
CA ASP A 35 -11.01 -10.54 0.95
C ASP A 35 -10.44 -10.17 -0.44
N PHE A 36 -10.82 -10.97 -1.44
CA PHE A 36 -10.39 -10.81 -2.83
C PHE A 36 -11.25 -9.83 -3.64
N ASP A 37 -12.10 -9.02 -3.00
CA ASP A 37 -13.04 -8.13 -3.68
C ASP A 37 -12.33 -7.00 -4.46
N ASP A 38 -11.12 -6.64 -4.04
CA ASP A 38 -10.29 -5.60 -4.67
C ASP A 38 -9.30 -6.14 -5.74
N CYS A 39 -9.45 -7.40 -6.15
CA CYS A 39 -8.59 -8.00 -7.17
C CYS A 39 -8.65 -7.23 -8.50
N LEU A 40 -7.48 -6.85 -9.01
CA LEU A 40 -7.34 -6.09 -10.26
C LEU A 40 -6.04 -6.43 -10.99
N MET A 41 -5.86 -5.85 -12.17
CA MET A 41 -4.56 -5.85 -12.85
C MET A 41 -3.70 -4.74 -12.25
N GLY A 42 -2.54 -5.09 -11.75
CA GLY A 42 -1.63 -4.16 -11.08
C GLY A 42 -0.20 -4.66 -10.98
N PRO A 43 0.73 -3.80 -10.55
CA PRO A 43 2.11 -4.21 -10.35
C PRO A 43 2.23 -5.13 -9.12
N PRO A 44 3.02 -6.21 -9.18
CA PRO A 44 3.20 -7.15 -8.06
C PRO A 44 3.58 -6.49 -6.73
N ILE A 45 4.34 -5.40 -6.78
CA ILE A 45 4.77 -4.66 -5.60
C ILE A 45 3.58 -4.15 -4.76
N GLN A 46 2.39 -3.94 -5.37
CA GLN A 46 1.19 -3.49 -4.65
C GLN A 46 0.81 -4.47 -3.54
N ASP A 47 0.96 -5.78 -3.76
CA ASP A 47 0.62 -6.79 -2.76
C ASP A 47 1.74 -7.02 -1.72
N LEU A 48 2.94 -6.53 -1.97
CA LEU A 48 4.09 -6.75 -1.10
C LEU A 48 4.33 -5.57 -0.13
N TRP A 49 4.23 -4.33 -0.61
CA TRP A 49 4.63 -3.18 0.22
C TRP A 49 3.77 -2.99 1.47
N MET A 50 2.50 -3.39 1.45
CA MET A 50 1.60 -3.26 2.61
C MET A 50 1.91 -4.24 3.75
N LEU A 51 2.76 -5.23 3.49
CA LEU A 51 3.26 -6.17 4.49
C LEU A 51 4.53 -5.66 5.20
N LEU A 52 5.19 -4.64 4.64
CA LEU A 52 6.38 -4.04 5.22
C LEU A 52 6.03 -3.23 6.47
N ASN A 53 6.76 -3.46 7.56
CA ASN A 53 6.53 -2.77 8.83
C ASN A 53 7.85 -2.45 9.55
N GLY A 54 7.77 -1.61 10.59
CA GLY A 54 8.94 -1.16 11.34
C GLY A 54 9.63 0.05 10.69
N ASP A 55 10.87 0.29 11.11
CA ASP A 55 11.71 1.34 10.52
C ASP A 55 12.20 0.99 9.12
N PHE A 56 12.87 1.92 8.48
CA PHE A 56 13.34 1.74 7.11
C PHE A 56 14.28 0.54 6.94
N ALA A 57 15.20 0.32 7.89
CA ALA A 57 16.15 -0.79 7.82
C ALA A 57 15.43 -2.15 7.90
N ALA A 58 14.43 -2.26 8.79
CA ALA A 58 13.57 -3.44 8.90
C ALA A 58 12.76 -3.67 7.63
N GLN A 59 12.14 -2.63 7.07
CA GLN A 59 11.37 -2.71 5.82
C GLN A 59 12.24 -3.15 4.65
N LEU A 60 13.46 -2.64 4.54
CA LEU A 60 14.40 -3.03 3.49
C LEU A 60 14.78 -4.51 3.58
N GLN A 61 15.05 -5.01 4.78
CA GLN A 61 15.35 -6.42 5.01
C GLN A 61 14.14 -7.31 4.67
N GLN A 62 12.95 -6.94 5.10
CA GLN A 62 11.71 -7.65 4.78
C GLN A 62 11.45 -7.68 3.27
N ALA A 63 11.64 -6.55 2.58
CA ALA A 63 11.48 -6.47 1.13
C ALA A 63 12.44 -7.44 0.40
N LYS A 64 13.71 -7.49 0.80
CA LYS A 64 14.69 -8.43 0.23
C LYS A 64 14.23 -9.89 0.38
N ILE A 65 13.82 -10.30 1.58
CA ILE A 65 13.35 -11.67 1.84
C ILE A 65 12.11 -11.99 1.00
N MET A 66 11.14 -11.06 0.94
CA MET A 66 9.91 -11.29 0.17
C MET A 66 10.18 -11.37 -1.34
N ILE A 67 11.07 -10.53 -1.87
CA ILE A 67 11.43 -10.55 -3.29
C ILE A 67 12.17 -11.84 -3.64
N GLU A 68 13.09 -12.29 -2.81
CA GLU A 68 13.77 -13.58 -2.99
C GLU A 68 12.78 -14.75 -3.02
N ALA A 69 11.85 -14.78 -2.06
CA ALA A 69 10.79 -15.78 -2.02
C ALA A 69 9.87 -15.70 -3.25
N TYR A 70 9.46 -14.51 -3.65
CA TYR A 70 8.62 -14.28 -4.83
C TYR A 70 9.29 -14.80 -6.11
N ARG A 71 10.59 -14.60 -6.26
CA ARG A 71 11.39 -15.05 -7.41
C ARG A 71 11.46 -16.57 -7.56
N THR A 72 11.16 -17.33 -6.52
CA THR A 72 11.06 -18.79 -6.65
C THR A 72 9.85 -19.23 -7.47
N PHE A 73 8.84 -18.37 -7.63
CA PHE A 73 7.59 -18.68 -8.32
C PHE A 73 7.40 -17.86 -9.61
N SER A 74 7.92 -16.62 -9.65
CA SER A 74 7.69 -15.71 -10.76
C SER A 74 8.79 -14.65 -10.87
N PHE A 75 8.91 -14.05 -12.04
CA PHE A 75 9.80 -12.89 -12.25
C PHE A 75 9.29 -11.70 -11.42
N PHE A 76 10.21 -11.00 -10.75
CA PHE A 76 9.96 -9.74 -10.05
C PHE A 76 10.83 -8.63 -10.62
N ASP A 77 10.19 -7.58 -11.12
CA ASP A 77 10.86 -6.37 -11.58
C ASP A 77 11.21 -5.47 -10.39
N GLU A 78 12.47 -5.44 -10.00
CA GLU A 78 12.95 -4.58 -8.90
C GLU A 78 12.75 -3.08 -9.17
N SER A 79 12.68 -2.68 -10.45
CA SER A 79 12.40 -1.29 -10.77
C SER A 79 11.04 -0.82 -10.24
N SER A 80 10.12 -1.78 -9.97
CA SER A 80 8.82 -1.51 -9.38
C SER A 80 8.88 -1.05 -7.91
N LEU A 81 10.01 -1.23 -7.21
CA LEU A 81 10.20 -0.73 -5.85
C LEU A 81 10.03 0.80 -5.76
N ARG A 82 10.31 1.52 -6.83
CA ARG A 82 10.05 2.98 -6.93
C ARG A 82 8.57 3.35 -6.76
N LEU A 83 7.66 2.38 -6.89
CA LEU A 83 6.22 2.60 -6.77
C LEU A 83 5.73 2.59 -5.31
N ILE A 84 6.53 2.14 -4.34
CA ILE A 84 6.08 1.98 -2.95
C ILE A 84 5.52 3.28 -2.39
N GLU A 85 6.26 4.37 -2.46
CA GLU A 85 5.81 5.65 -1.90
C GLU A 85 4.64 6.29 -2.68
N PRO A 86 4.61 6.27 -4.02
CA PRO A 86 3.42 6.63 -4.80
C PRO A 86 2.17 5.79 -4.46
N LEU A 87 2.31 4.49 -4.30
CA LEU A 87 1.20 3.60 -3.94
C LEU A 87 0.70 3.87 -2.51
N ARG A 88 1.61 4.17 -1.58
CA ARG A 88 1.27 4.58 -0.22
C ARG A 88 0.45 5.88 -0.21
N ALA A 89 0.89 6.90 -0.95
CA ALA A 89 0.16 8.15 -1.11
C ALA A 89 -1.25 7.92 -1.69
N LEU A 90 -1.35 7.08 -2.72
CA LEU A 90 -2.62 6.73 -3.35
C LEU A 90 -3.56 6.02 -2.37
N ARG A 91 -3.04 5.09 -1.54
CA ARG A 91 -3.83 4.41 -0.51
C ARG A 91 -4.37 5.39 0.54
N MET A 92 -3.56 6.34 1.00
CA MET A 92 -4.01 7.37 1.96
C MET A 92 -5.20 8.17 1.41
N ILE A 93 -5.12 8.61 0.15
CA ILE A 93 -6.20 9.34 -0.52
C ILE A 93 -7.43 8.45 -0.72
N LYS A 94 -7.25 7.23 -1.22
CA LYS A 94 -8.34 6.27 -1.45
C LYS A 94 -9.08 5.93 -0.16
N HIS A 95 -8.37 5.73 0.95
CA HIS A 95 -8.98 5.41 2.24
C HIS A 95 -9.88 6.56 2.74
N ALA A 96 -9.38 7.80 2.69
CA ALA A 96 -10.18 8.97 3.05
C ALA A 96 -11.41 9.13 2.14
N ALA A 97 -11.24 8.95 0.82
CA ALA A 97 -12.34 8.98 -0.14
C ALA A 97 -13.37 7.87 0.10
N TRP A 98 -12.93 6.67 0.45
CA TRP A 98 -13.79 5.54 0.77
C TRP A 98 -14.67 5.82 2.01
N ILE A 99 -14.11 6.41 3.07
CA ILE A 99 -14.87 6.84 4.24
C ILE A 99 -15.89 7.93 3.84
N ALA A 100 -15.44 8.95 3.09
CA ALA A 100 -16.29 10.06 2.68
C ALA A 100 -17.50 9.60 1.85
N ASN A 101 -17.29 8.70 0.89
CA ASN A 101 -18.35 8.17 0.03
C ASN A 101 -19.39 7.35 0.79
N ARG A 102 -19.04 6.80 1.93
CA ARG A 102 -19.93 5.99 2.77
C ARG A 102 -20.41 6.72 4.03
N TRP A 103 -20.13 8.01 4.15
CA TRP A 103 -20.44 8.78 5.36
C TRP A 103 -21.92 8.83 5.72
N ILE A 104 -22.82 8.62 4.74
CA ILE A 104 -24.29 8.57 4.94
C ILE A 104 -24.70 7.29 5.71
N ASP A 105 -23.93 6.19 5.60
CA ASP A 105 -24.17 4.97 6.36
C ASP A 105 -23.81 5.22 7.85
N PRO A 106 -24.78 5.02 8.79
CA PRO A 106 -24.54 5.27 10.21
C PRO A 106 -23.41 4.47 10.85
N ALA A 107 -22.97 3.37 10.22
CA ALA A 107 -21.85 2.58 10.69
C ALA A 107 -20.53 3.35 10.57
N PHE A 108 -20.38 4.21 9.53
CA PHE A 108 -19.13 4.94 9.27
C PHE A 108 -18.85 6.05 10.30
N PRO A 109 -19.76 6.95 10.65
CA PRO A 109 -19.54 7.91 11.73
C PRO A 109 -19.24 7.25 13.08
N ARG A 110 -19.77 6.04 13.33
CA ARG A 110 -19.44 5.28 14.55
C ARG A 110 -18.05 4.69 14.52
N ALA A 111 -17.63 4.15 13.38
CA ALA A 111 -16.30 3.56 13.19
C ALA A 111 -15.19 4.62 13.10
N PHE A 112 -15.50 5.79 12.53
CA PHE A 112 -14.56 6.88 12.27
C PHE A 112 -15.03 8.22 12.91
N PRO A 113 -15.18 8.30 14.26
CA PRO A 113 -15.84 9.43 14.91
C PRO A 113 -15.12 10.77 14.74
N THR A 114 -13.82 10.74 14.43
CA THR A 114 -12.99 11.94 14.23
C THR A 114 -12.95 12.41 12.78
N PHE A 115 -13.42 11.62 11.81
CA PHE A 115 -13.26 11.90 10.39
C PHE A 115 -13.84 13.24 9.95
N ASN A 116 -14.99 13.67 10.51
CA ASN A 116 -15.63 14.93 10.19
C ASN A 116 -15.15 16.09 11.09
N THR A 117 -13.92 16.04 11.59
CA THR A 117 -13.33 17.09 12.43
C THR A 117 -12.23 17.84 11.69
N HIS A 118 -12.05 19.10 12.04
CA HIS A 118 -10.95 19.92 11.51
C HIS A 118 -9.59 19.29 11.83
N ASN A 119 -9.44 18.70 13.02
CA ASN A 119 -8.18 18.08 13.45
C ASN A 119 -7.80 16.86 12.57
N TYR A 120 -8.77 16.01 12.24
CA TYR A 120 -8.53 14.90 11.33
C TYR A 120 -7.98 15.39 9.98
N TRP A 121 -8.64 16.36 9.37
CA TRP A 121 -8.24 16.85 8.05
C TRP A 121 -6.92 17.62 8.07
N SER A 122 -6.64 18.38 9.13
CA SER A 122 -5.33 19.03 9.30
C SER A 122 -4.19 18.02 9.39
N ASN A 123 -4.38 16.97 10.18
CA ASN A 123 -3.41 15.88 10.29
C ASN A 123 -3.26 15.12 8.97
N HIS A 124 -4.36 14.79 8.30
CA HIS A 124 -4.33 14.08 7.03
C HIS A 124 -3.59 14.87 5.93
N ILE A 125 -3.80 16.20 5.88
CA ILE A 125 -3.06 17.08 4.97
C ILE A 125 -1.56 17.10 5.31
N LEU A 126 -1.20 17.12 6.58
CA LEU A 126 0.20 17.07 7.02
C LEU A 126 0.85 15.76 6.60
N GLU A 127 0.21 14.62 6.88
CA GLU A 127 0.68 13.29 6.49
C GLU A 127 0.86 13.17 4.97
N LEU A 128 -0.07 13.73 4.16
CA LEU A 128 0.06 13.74 2.71
C LEU A 128 1.24 14.62 2.23
N LYS A 129 1.53 15.74 2.90
CA LYS A 129 2.70 16.57 2.59
C LYS A 129 4.01 15.84 2.92
N GLU A 130 4.06 15.16 4.06
CA GLU A 130 5.21 14.32 4.44
C GLU A 130 5.40 13.17 3.45
N GLN A 131 4.31 12.53 3.04
CA GLN A 131 4.35 11.47 2.03
C GLN A 131 4.83 11.99 0.66
N LEU A 132 4.41 13.19 0.28
CA LEU A 132 4.89 13.82 -0.95
C LEU A 132 6.40 14.08 -0.91
N SER A 133 6.92 14.53 0.24
CA SER A 133 8.36 14.70 0.46
C SER A 133 9.12 13.38 0.28
N LYS A 134 8.61 12.28 0.85
CA LYS A 134 9.20 10.94 0.68
C LYS A 134 9.22 10.47 -0.78
N MET A 135 8.24 10.85 -1.58
CA MET A 135 8.22 10.52 -3.01
C MET A 135 9.31 11.26 -3.83
N ASP A 136 9.81 12.37 -3.31
CA ASP A 136 10.87 13.15 -3.95
C ASP A 136 12.28 12.74 -3.45
N GLU A 137 12.39 11.92 -2.40
CA GLU A 137 13.64 11.37 -1.91
C GLU A 137 14.23 10.30 -2.86
N PRO A 138 15.55 10.13 -2.90
CA PRO A 138 16.15 9.00 -3.61
C PRO A 138 15.53 7.68 -3.16
N ASN A 139 15.21 6.84 -4.11
CA ASN A 139 14.57 5.56 -3.79
C ASN A 139 15.55 4.63 -3.08
N LEU A 140 15.43 4.55 -1.76
CA LEU A 140 16.34 3.83 -0.87
C LEU A 140 16.26 2.30 -1.01
N TYR A 141 15.27 1.79 -1.76
CA TYR A 141 15.17 0.35 -2.05
C TYR A 141 16.16 -0.13 -3.12
N TYR A 142 16.93 0.78 -3.75
CA TYR A 142 17.94 0.48 -4.76
C TYR A 142 19.39 0.45 -4.23
N SER A 143 19.60 0.56 -2.93
CA SER A 143 20.95 0.55 -2.34
C SER A 143 21.41 -0.86 -1.97
#